data_5e56ed702919506846b5709513e916e2
#
_entry.id   5e56ed702919506846b5709513e916e2
#
_cell.length_a   1.000
_cell.length_b   1.000
_cell.length_c   1.000
_cell.angle_alpha   90.00
_cell.angle_beta   90.00
_cell.angle_gamma   90.00
#
_symmetry.space_group_name_H-M   'P 1'
#
loop_
_entity.id
_entity.type
_entity.pdbx_description
1 polymer ?
#
loop_
_entity_poly.entity_id
_entity_poly.type
_entity_poly.pdbx_seq_one_letter_code
_entity_poly.pdbx_strand_id
1 'polypeptide(L)'
;DLKQWAGDPRRQVRIRDKKGAEINLSPYEMLNDGDFDPSEIYAYYIGLYINNMHTKHIYLKYLLSFPVTYTKSVREKILESFKKGLAQSLPATVRTDADCMEKFQVQEGAGEPAAYAVCALQEYKLMPVADEKIIYGVFDFGGGTTDFDFGIWRKASGAKERRYRYVIHHFGDGGDAYLGGENLLELLAFEVFKANSSVLR
;
A
#
# COMPACT_ATOMS: atom_id res chain seq x y z
N ASP A 1 -9.72 -4.50 8.69
CA ASP A 1 -8.71 -4.56 7.67
C ASP A 1 -8.80 -3.36 6.71
N LEU A 2 -7.90 -2.38 6.89
CA LEU A 2 -7.97 -1.10 6.19
C LEU A 2 -7.75 -1.24 4.67
N LYS A 3 -6.83 -2.11 4.26
CA LYS A 3 -6.51 -2.32 2.84
C LYS A 3 -7.71 -2.88 2.08
N GLN A 4 -8.37 -3.91 2.63
CA GLN A 4 -9.56 -4.48 2.02
C GLN A 4 -10.73 -3.51 2.01
N TRP A 5 -10.92 -2.75 3.08
CA TRP A 5 -11.97 -1.73 3.15
C TRP A 5 -11.75 -0.60 2.13
N ALA A 6 -10.52 -0.12 1.98
CA ALA A 6 -10.21 0.91 0.99
C ALA A 6 -10.37 0.43 -0.46
N GLY A 7 -10.06 -0.85 -0.72
CA GLY A 7 -10.12 -1.44 -2.07
C GLY A 7 -11.47 -2.01 -2.49
N ASP A 8 -12.42 -2.23 -1.56
CA ASP A 8 -13.75 -2.78 -1.86
C ASP A 8 -14.87 -1.81 -1.47
N PRO A 9 -15.50 -1.12 -2.43
CA PRO A 9 -16.57 -0.16 -2.16
C PRO A 9 -17.82 -0.80 -1.55
N ARG A 10 -17.95 -2.13 -1.60
CA ARG A 10 -19.07 -2.86 -1.02
C ARG A 10 -18.85 -3.20 0.45
N ARG A 11 -17.60 -3.09 0.93
CA ARG A 11 -17.23 -3.51 2.27
C ARG A 11 -17.63 -2.46 3.30
N GLN A 12 -18.52 -2.85 4.19
CA GLN A 12 -18.88 -2.06 5.37
C GLN A 12 -18.02 -2.51 6.54
N VAL A 13 -17.38 -1.57 7.20
CA VAL A 13 -16.57 -1.83 8.38
C VAL A 13 -17.25 -1.22 9.60
N ARG A 14 -17.41 -2.03 10.63
CA ARG A 14 -17.92 -1.63 11.93
C ARG A 14 -16.76 -1.63 12.93
N ILE A 15 -16.54 -0.51 13.55
CA ILE A 15 -15.56 -0.36 14.62
C ILE A 15 -16.29 -0.29 15.94
N ARG A 16 -15.85 -1.06 16.92
CA ARG A 16 -16.40 -1.06 18.26
C ARG A 16 -15.32 -0.66 19.26
N ASP A 17 -15.61 0.31 20.11
CA ASP A 17 -14.70 0.70 21.17
C ASP A 17 -14.80 -0.24 22.40
N LYS A 18 -13.92 -0.05 23.37
CA LYS A 18 -13.90 -0.83 24.61
C LYS A 18 -15.18 -0.65 25.48
N LYS A 19 -15.91 0.43 25.26
CA LYS A 19 -17.16 0.72 25.98
C LYS A 19 -18.40 0.21 25.25
N GLY A 20 -18.21 -0.39 24.07
CA GLY A 20 -19.28 -0.95 23.26
C GLY A 20 -19.93 0.05 22.29
N ALA A 21 -19.42 1.28 22.21
CA ALA A 21 -19.89 2.23 21.20
C ALA A 21 -19.44 1.75 19.81
N GLU A 22 -20.36 1.80 18.85
CA GLU A 22 -20.12 1.32 17.49
C GLU A 22 -20.09 2.50 16.50
N ILE A 23 -19.12 2.48 15.61
CA ILE A 23 -19.00 3.39 14.47
C ILE A 23 -19.08 2.53 13.21
N ASN A 24 -20.06 2.80 12.37
CA ASN A 24 -20.13 2.22 11.02
C ASN A 24 -19.40 3.15 10.07
N LEU A 25 -18.35 2.64 9.42
CA LEU A 25 -17.62 3.39 8.41
C LEU A 25 -18.37 3.32 7.08
N SER A 26 -18.53 4.47 6.44
CA SER A 26 -18.95 4.53 5.03
C SER A 26 -17.90 3.88 4.14
N PRO A 27 -18.23 3.51 2.88
CA PRO A 27 -17.23 3.14 1.91
C PRO A 27 -16.12 4.19 1.85
N TYR A 28 -14.87 3.75 1.71
CA TYR A 28 -13.72 4.63 1.86
C TYR A 28 -13.76 5.86 0.93
N GLU A 29 -14.18 5.66 -0.31
CA GLU A 29 -14.31 6.75 -1.28
C GLU A 29 -15.35 7.82 -0.89
N MET A 30 -16.30 7.49 -0.01
CA MET A 30 -17.37 8.37 0.43
C MET A 30 -17.08 9.13 1.72
N LEU A 31 -15.92 8.92 2.34
CA LEU A 31 -15.53 9.70 3.51
C LEU A 31 -15.35 11.18 3.13
N ASN A 32 -15.96 12.06 3.91
CA ASN A 32 -15.83 13.51 3.75
C ASN A 32 -14.75 14.06 4.69
N ASP A 33 -14.35 15.31 4.45
CA ASP A 33 -13.50 16.05 5.39
C ASP A 33 -14.20 16.18 6.75
N GLY A 34 -13.51 15.73 7.79
CA GLY A 34 -14.04 15.72 9.16
C GLY A 34 -14.66 14.39 9.60
N ASP A 35 -14.89 13.47 8.68
CA ASP A 35 -15.27 12.10 9.04
C ASP A 35 -14.10 11.37 9.72
N PHE A 36 -14.43 10.37 10.55
CA PHE A 36 -13.42 9.54 11.17
C PHE A 36 -12.73 8.67 10.11
N ASP A 37 -11.43 8.94 9.88
CA ASP A 37 -10.60 8.18 8.94
C ASP A 37 -9.56 7.32 9.67
N PRO A 38 -9.77 6.00 9.76
CA PRO A 38 -8.78 5.10 10.36
C PRO A 38 -7.46 5.04 9.61
N SER A 39 -7.43 5.38 8.30
CA SER A 39 -6.19 5.41 7.51
C SER A 39 -5.29 6.57 7.93
N GLU A 40 -5.88 7.72 8.28
CA GLU A 40 -5.14 8.86 8.84
C GLU A 40 -4.50 8.51 10.18
N ILE A 41 -5.26 7.84 11.06
CA ILE A 41 -4.76 7.38 12.37
C ILE A 41 -3.65 6.34 12.17
N TYR A 42 -3.82 5.40 11.26
CA TYR A 42 -2.80 4.42 10.94
C TYR A 42 -1.51 5.09 10.45
N ALA A 43 -1.63 6.05 9.54
CA ALA A 43 -0.50 6.82 9.03
C ALA A 43 0.22 7.61 10.13
N TYR A 44 -0.53 8.18 11.08
CA TYR A 44 0.04 8.84 12.25
C TYR A 44 0.93 7.89 13.06
N TYR A 45 0.44 6.71 13.40
CA TYR A 45 1.23 5.74 14.18
C TYR A 45 2.42 5.19 13.39
N ILE A 46 2.26 4.95 12.09
CA ILE A 46 3.38 4.56 11.21
C ILE A 46 4.46 5.65 11.18
N GLY A 47 4.08 6.92 11.07
CA GLY A 47 5.02 8.04 11.10
C GLY A 47 5.79 8.12 12.41
N LEU A 48 5.10 7.97 13.55
CA LEU A 48 5.75 7.88 14.84
C LEU A 48 6.74 6.71 14.92
N TYR A 49 6.33 5.52 14.46
CA TYR A 49 7.18 4.34 14.47
C TYR A 49 8.44 4.53 13.62
N ILE A 50 8.28 4.97 12.38
CA ILE A 50 9.41 5.17 11.43
C ILE A 50 10.40 6.19 12.00
N ASN A 51 9.92 7.33 12.50
CA ASN A 51 10.80 8.39 13.01
C ASN A 51 11.41 8.08 14.38
N ASN A 52 10.82 7.18 15.17
CA ASN A 52 11.41 6.70 16.43
C ASN A 52 12.50 5.64 16.23
N MET A 53 12.54 4.95 15.09
CA MET A 53 13.61 3.98 14.79
C MET A 53 14.95 4.66 14.54
N HIS A 54 14.97 5.94 14.24
CA HIS A 54 16.16 6.70 13.88
C HIS A 54 16.37 7.87 14.84
N THR A 55 17.44 7.82 15.62
CA THR A 55 17.74 8.85 16.62
C THR A 55 18.33 10.14 16.06
N LYS A 56 18.76 10.13 14.78
CA LYS A 56 19.49 11.25 14.17
C LYS A 56 18.79 11.87 12.97
N HIS A 57 17.71 11.28 12.49
CA HIS A 57 17.04 11.70 11.26
C HIS A 57 15.53 11.65 11.43
N ILE A 58 14.84 12.58 10.79
CA ILE A 58 13.39 12.58 10.62
C ILE A 58 13.11 12.51 9.13
N TYR A 59 12.31 11.55 8.72
CA TYR A 59 11.90 11.41 7.33
C TYR A 59 10.78 12.40 7.01
N LEU A 60 10.95 13.12 5.90
CA LEU A 60 9.98 14.09 5.39
C LEU A 60 9.43 13.67 4.01
N LYS A 61 9.99 12.62 3.40
CA LYS A 61 9.54 12.13 2.10
C LYS A 61 9.13 10.67 2.20
N TYR A 62 7.89 10.41 1.83
CA TYR A 62 7.29 9.09 1.89
C TYR A 62 6.78 8.69 0.51
N LEU A 63 7.05 7.47 0.12
CA LEU A 63 6.53 6.86 -1.09
C LEU A 63 5.61 5.71 -0.68
N LEU A 64 4.38 5.72 -1.17
CA LEU A 64 3.41 4.66 -0.94
C LEU A 64 3.31 3.80 -2.18
N SER A 65 3.31 2.48 -2.00
CA SER A 65 2.94 1.53 -3.04
C SER A 65 1.48 1.11 -2.85
N PHE A 66 0.85 0.75 -3.95
CA PHE A 66 -0.55 0.35 -3.97
C PHE A 66 -0.74 -0.94 -4.78
N PRO A 67 -1.77 -1.74 -4.46
CA PRO A 67 -2.25 -2.78 -5.35
C PRO A 67 -2.60 -2.19 -6.72
N VAL A 68 -2.30 -2.93 -7.78
CA VAL A 68 -2.59 -2.49 -9.15
C VAL A 68 -4.09 -2.36 -9.42
N THR A 69 -4.91 -3.05 -8.63
CA THR A 69 -6.37 -3.05 -8.73
C THR A 69 -7.05 -1.79 -8.17
N TYR A 70 -6.31 -0.94 -7.43
CA TYR A 70 -6.90 0.27 -6.85
C TYR A 70 -7.15 1.32 -7.92
N THR A 71 -8.36 1.90 -7.89
CA THR A 71 -8.69 3.03 -8.75
C THR A 71 -7.84 4.25 -8.40
N LYS A 72 -7.71 5.18 -9.35
CA LYS A 72 -6.98 6.42 -9.13
C LYS A 72 -7.57 7.24 -7.96
N SER A 73 -8.90 7.31 -7.85
CA SER A 73 -9.60 8.02 -6.79
C SER A 73 -9.27 7.46 -5.41
N VAL A 74 -9.25 6.14 -5.26
CA VAL A 74 -8.87 5.47 -4.01
C VAL A 74 -7.42 5.79 -3.64
N ARG A 75 -6.49 5.70 -4.60
CA ARG A 75 -5.08 6.00 -4.35
C ARG A 75 -4.86 7.45 -3.91
N GLU A 76 -5.48 8.40 -4.61
CA GLU A 76 -5.40 9.84 -4.27
C GLU A 76 -5.93 10.10 -2.85
N LYS A 77 -7.04 9.47 -2.48
CA LYS A 77 -7.61 9.63 -1.14
C LYS A 77 -6.72 9.02 -0.05
N ILE A 78 -6.14 7.84 -0.29
CA ILE A 78 -5.18 7.24 0.65
C ILE A 78 -3.95 8.15 0.81
N LEU A 79 -3.43 8.72 -0.28
CA LEU A 79 -2.31 9.66 -0.21
C LEU A 79 -2.65 10.88 0.65
N GLU A 80 -3.88 11.40 0.53
CA GLU A 80 -4.33 12.52 1.34
C GLU A 80 -4.43 12.16 2.83
N SER A 81 -5.05 11.03 3.16
CA SER A 81 -5.15 10.52 4.53
C SER A 81 -3.77 10.28 5.14
N PHE A 82 -2.87 9.66 4.38
CA PHE A 82 -1.49 9.47 4.82
C PHE A 82 -0.73 10.77 4.98
N LYS A 83 -0.93 11.74 4.10
CA LYS A 83 -0.32 13.05 4.23
C LYS A 83 -0.75 13.75 5.51
N LYS A 84 -2.04 13.72 5.84
CA LYS A 84 -2.59 14.27 7.10
C LYS A 84 -1.99 13.57 8.32
N GLY A 85 -2.07 12.23 8.38
CA GLY A 85 -1.58 11.45 9.50
C GLY A 85 -0.07 11.56 9.72
N LEU A 86 0.73 11.42 8.66
CA LEU A 86 2.18 11.55 8.72
C LEU A 86 2.62 12.96 9.15
N ALA A 87 1.97 14.01 8.65
CA ALA A 87 2.24 15.37 9.08
C ALA A 87 2.00 15.56 10.58
N GLN A 88 0.89 15.00 11.09
CA GLN A 88 0.58 15.07 12.53
C GLN A 88 1.58 14.28 13.40
N SER A 89 2.23 13.25 12.86
CA SER A 89 3.23 12.45 13.59
C SER A 89 4.58 13.17 13.78
N LEU A 90 4.83 14.24 13.00
CA LEU A 90 6.08 14.99 13.09
C LEU A 90 6.16 15.79 14.40
N PRO A 91 7.36 15.97 14.99
CA PRO A 91 7.55 16.84 16.14
C PRO A 91 7.02 18.27 15.89
N ALA A 92 6.49 18.90 16.94
CA ALA A 92 5.93 20.26 16.82
C ALA A 92 6.94 21.26 16.22
N THR A 93 8.22 21.15 16.60
CA THR A 93 9.30 22.00 16.05
C THR A 93 9.47 21.86 14.54
N VAL A 94 9.26 20.67 13.99
CA VAL A 94 9.34 20.42 12.54
C VAL A 94 8.07 20.92 11.85
N ARG A 95 6.89 20.68 12.45
CA ARG A 95 5.60 21.12 11.88
C ARG A 95 5.44 22.63 11.79
N THR A 96 6.07 23.37 12.71
CA THR A 96 6.01 24.84 12.72
C THR A 96 7.11 25.49 11.88
N ASP A 97 8.06 24.72 11.39
CA ASP A 97 9.14 25.19 10.52
C ASP A 97 8.71 25.09 9.05
N ALA A 98 8.56 26.24 8.41
CA ALA A 98 8.11 26.34 7.03
C ALA A 98 9.08 25.67 6.05
N ASP A 99 10.40 25.81 6.25
CA ASP A 99 11.42 25.23 5.39
C ASP A 99 11.46 23.69 5.48
N CYS A 100 11.13 23.15 6.66
CA CYS A 100 10.96 21.72 6.84
C CYS A 100 9.69 21.22 6.15
N MET A 101 8.58 21.93 6.33
CA MET A 101 7.29 21.53 5.76
C MET A 101 7.22 21.69 4.24
N GLU A 102 8.00 22.59 3.64
CA GLU A 102 8.16 22.65 2.19
C GLU A 102 8.77 21.36 1.60
N LYS A 103 9.61 20.67 2.38
CA LYS A 103 10.23 19.40 1.99
C LYS A 103 9.37 18.18 2.28
N PHE A 104 8.28 18.35 3.05
CA PHE A 104 7.38 17.25 3.40
C PHE A 104 6.55 16.82 2.20
N GLN A 105 6.68 15.55 1.83
CA GLN A 105 6.03 14.99 0.64
C GLN A 105 5.55 13.57 0.92
N VAL A 106 4.32 13.29 0.52
CA VAL A 106 3.76 11.94 0.45
C VAL A 106 3.30 11.73 -0.99
N GLN A 107 3.86 10.76 -1.65
CA GLN A 107 3.68 10.56 -3.09
C GLN A 107 3.43 9.10 -3.41
N GLU A 108 2.77 8.85 -4.52
CA GLU A 108 2.67 7.53 -5.11
C GLU A 108 4.05 7.07 -5.60
N GLY A 109 4.43 5.88 -5.20
CA GLY A 109 5.62 5.18 -5.68
C GLY A 109 5.27 4.20 -6.80
N ALA A 110 6.02 3.11 -6.89
CA ALA A 110 5.72 2.01 -7.80
C ALA A 110 4.53 1.19 -7.27
N GLY A 111 3.83 0.46 -8.15
CA GLY A 111 2.89 -0.58 -7.74
C GLY A 111 3.54 -1.62 -6.83
N GLU A 112 2.77 -2.28 -5.96
CA GLU A 112 3.31 -3.25 -5.00
C GLU A 112 4.16 -4.34 -5.68
N PRO A 113 3.69 -5.03 -6.76
CA PRO A 113 4.50 -6.06 -7.40
C PRO A 113 5.78 -5.51 -8.03
N ALA A 114 5.71 -4.31 -8.61
CA ALA A 114 6.87 -3.65 -9.20
C ALA A 114 7.93 -3.28 -8.17
N ALA A 115 7.51 -2.76 -7.02
CA ALA A 115 8.41 -2.46 -5.89
C ALA A 115 9.07 -3.73 -5.36
N TYR A 116 8.31 -4.83 -5.26
CA TYR A 116 8.83 -6.14 -4.88
C TYR A 116 9.84 -6.66 -5.90
N ALA A 117 9.56 -6.52 -7.22
CA ALA A 117 10.48 -6.93 -8.28
C ALA A 117 11.86 -6.28 -8.14
N VAL A 118 11.91 -4.98 -7.84
CA VAL A 118 13.20 -4.27 -7.63
C VAL A 118 14.00 -4.91 -6.51
N CYS A 119 13.38 -5.19 -5.38
CA CYS A 119 14.04 -5.81 -4.23
C CYS A 119 14.49 -7.24 -4.54
N ALA A 120 13.61 -8.06 -5.11
CA ALA A 120 13.89 -9.47 -5.42
C ALA A 120 15.01 -9.61 -6.46
N LEU A 121 14.97 -8.85 -7.53
CA LEU A 121 16.02 -8.90 -8.57
C LEU A 121 17.40 -8.51 -8.03
N GLN A 122 17.45 -7.57 -7.08
CA GLN A 122 18.70 -7.20 -6.42
C GLN A 122 19.17 -8.28 -5.44
N GLU A 123 18.28 -8.81 -4.62
CA GLU A 123 18.60 -9.84 -3.62
C GLU A 123 19.11 -11.12 -4.29
N TYR A 124 18.47 -11.55 -5.36
CA TYR A 124 18.90 -12.71 -6.14
C TYR A 124 20.07 -12.43 -7.08
N LYS A 125 20.65 -11.21 -7.02
CA LYS A 125 21.80 -10.79 -7.85
C LYS A 125 21.57 -10.92 -9.36
N LEU A 126 20.33 -10.81 -9.78
CA LEU A 126 19.93 -10.85 -11.19
C LEU A 126 20.16 -9.48 -11.84
N MET A 127 21.39 -9.00 -11.80
CA MET A 127 21.73 -7.67 -12.31
C MET A 127 22.13 -7.77 -13.79
N PRO A 128 21.45 -7.07 -14.70
CA PRO A 128 21.76 -7.12 -16.12
C PRO A 128 23.17 -6.57 -16.41
N VAL A 129 23.90 -7.28 -17.24
CA VAL A 129 25.24 -6.90 -17.70
C VAL A 129 25.17 -6.34 -19.12
N ALA A 130 25.96 -5.29 -19.41
CA ALA A 130 26.01 -4.63 -20.74
C ALA A 130 24.59 -4.36 -21.30
N ASP A 131 24.26 -4.90 -22.45
CA ASP A 131 22.99 -4.71 -23.17
C ASP A 131 21.94 -5.78 -22.84
N GLU A 132 22.19 -6.59 -21.80
CA GLU A 132 21.28 -7.62 -21.35
C GLU A 132 19.95 -7.02 -20.88
N LYS A 133 18.85 -7.72 -21.23
CA LYS A 133 17.49 -7.43 -20.76
C LYS A 133 16.96 -8.66 -20.05
N ILE A 134 16.63 -8.53 -18.78
CA ILE A 134 16.01 -9.58 -18.00
C ILE A 134 14.51 -9.34 -17.99
N ILE A 135 13.75 -10.28 -18.54
CA ILE A 135 12.30 -10.27 -18.47
C ILE A 135 11.91 -10.91 -17.14
N TYR A 136 11.04 -10.27 -16.39
CA TYR A 136 10.56 -10.80 -15.12
C TYR A 136 9.02 -10.83 -15.07
N GLY A 137 8.51 -11.72 -14.23
CA GLY A 137 7.11 -11.73 -13.79
C GLY A 137 7.06 -11.85 -12.28
N VAL A 138 6.20 -11.08 -11.65
CA VAL A 138 5.87 -11.18 -10.23
C VAL A 138 4.43 -11.64 -10.12
N PHE A 139 4.19 -12.58 -9.21
CA PHE A 139 2.87 -13.01 -8.80
C PHE A 139 2.81 -12.90 -7.28
N ASP A 140 2.00 -11.95 -6.79
CA ASP A 140 1.80 -11.70 -5.37
C ASP A 140 0.41 -12.16 -4.96
N PHE A 141 0.34 -13.27 -4.23
CA PHE A 141 -0.87 -13.78 -3.62
C PHE A 141 -0.95 -13.30 -2.17
N GLY A 142 -1.64 -12.18 -1.97
CA GLY A 142 -1.78 -11.53 -0.69
C GLY A 142 -2.93 -12.07 0.17
N GLY A 143 -3.20 -11.41 1.29
CA GLY A 143 -4.32 -11.74 2.18
C GLY A 143 -5.68 -11.48 1.55
N GLY A 144 -5.86 -10.38 0.85
CA GLY A 144 -7.14 -9.97 0.26
C GLY A 144 -7.15 -9.84 -1.26
N THR A 145 -5.97 -9.75 -1.88
CA THR A 145 -5.80 -9.53 -3.32
C THR A 145 -4.76 -10.46 -3.90
N THR A 146 -4.85 -10.68 -5.19
CA THR A 146 -3.78 -11.24 -6.01
C THR A 146 -3.34 -10.19 -7.01
N ASP A 147 -2.07 -9.91 -7.08
CA ASP A 147 -1.50 -8.92 -7.98
C ASP A 147 -0.38 -9.56 -8.83
N PHE A 148 -0.25 -9.14 -10.08
CA PHE A 148 0.84 -9.56 -10.94
C PHE A 148 1.38 -8.40 -11.77
N ASP A 149 2.67 -8.49 -12.09
CA ASP A 149 3.40 -7.49 -12.86
C ASP A 149 4.43 -8.15 -13.76
N PHE A 150 4.56 -7.64 -14.96
CA PHE A 150 5.55 -8.08 -15.94
C PHE A 150 6.37 -6.90 -16.42
N GLY A 151 7.66 -7.11 -16.54
CA GLY A 151 8.53 -6.02 -16.96
C GLY A 151 9.88 -6.49 -17.50
N ILE A 152 10.67 -5.49 -17.89
CA ILE A 152 12.03 -5.65 -18.34
C ILE A 152 12.95 -4.90 -17.40
N TRP A 153 13.93 -5.60 -16.85
CA TRP A 153 15.02 -5.07 -16.05
C TRP A 153 16.27 -4.96 -16.92
N ARG A 154 16.84 -3.76 -17.05
CA ARG A 154 18.00 -3.47 -17.88
C ARG A 154 18.88 -2.38 -17.30
N LYS A 155 20.09 -2.25 -17.81
CA LYS A 155 20.91 -1.06 -17.54
C LYS A 155 20.26 0.19 -18.13
N ALA A 156 20.44 1.30 -17.43
CA ALA A 156 20.06 2.59 -17.92
C ALA A 156 20.87 2.95 -19.18
N SER A 157 20.20 3.52 -20.18
CA SER A 157 20.80 3.89 -21.44
C SER A 157 20.23 5.22 -21.96
N GLY A 158 21.07 6.03 -22.58
CA GLY A 158 20.66 7.32 -23.13
C GLY A 158 20.65 8.48 -22.13
N ALA A 159 20.47 9.69 -22.67
CA ALA A 159 20.65 10.93 -21.92
C ALA A 159 19.67 11.14 -20.76
N LYS A 160 18.42 10.68 -20.93
CA LYS A 160 17.35 10.84 -19.94
C LYS A 160 17.53 9.93 -18.72
N GLU A 161 18.20 8.79 -18.89
CA GLU A 161 18.38 7.77 -17.88
C GLU A 161 19.74 7.82 -17.17
N ARG A 162 20.66 8.69 -17.59
CA ARG A 162 22.06 8.74 -17.10
C ARG A 162 22.22 8.92 -15.59
N ARG A 163 21.14 9.31 -14.89
CA ARG A 163 21.14 9.43 -13.41
C ARG A 163 20.94 8.09 -12.72
N TYR A 164 20.51 7.09 -13.45
CA TYR A 164 20.16 5.77 -12.92
C TYR A 164 21.17 4.74 -13.41
N ARG A 165 21.38 3.72 -12.62
CA ARG A 165 22.22 2.58 -13.02
C ARG A 165 21.41 1.54 -13.78
N TYR A 166 20.16 1.37 -13.39
CA TYR A 166 19.22 0.40 -13.94
C TYR A 166 17.85 1.03 -14.13
N VAL A 167 17.09 0.45 -15.01
CA VAL A 167 15.70 0.84 -15.31
C VAL A 167 14.82 -0.40 -15.36
N ILE A 168 13.68 -0.31 -14.73
CA ILE A 168 12.58 -1.25 -14.91
C ILE A 168 11.55 -0.60 -15.84
N HIS A 169 11.15 -1.32 -16.85
CA HIS A 169 10.08 -0.95 -17.76
C HIS A 169 8.95 -1.95 -17.64
N HIS A 170 7.85 -1.54 -17.04
CA HIS A 170 6.63 -2.34 -16.91
C HIS A 170 5.88 -2.35 -18.23
N PHE A 171 5.37 -3.52 -18.65
CA PHE A 171 4.60 -3.66 -19.87
C PHE A 171 3.28 -4.41 -19.67
N GLY A 172 3.00 -4.90 -18.48
CA GLY A 172 1.74 -5.56 -18.15
C GLY A 172 1.60 -5.73 -16.65
N ASP A 173 0.46 -5.37 -16.14
CA ASP A 173 0.07 -5.53 -14.75
C ASP A 173 -1.40 -5.92 -14.66
N GLY A 174 -1.82 -6.47 -13.55
CA GLY A 174 -3.19 -6.84 -13.27
C GLY A 174 -3.34 -7.48 -11.91
N GLY A 175 -4.55 -7.86 -11.60
CA GLY A 175 -4.83 -8.51 -10.33
C GLY A 175 -6.29 -8.83 -10.15
N ASP A 176 -6.58 -9.49 -9.04
CA ASP A 176 -7.93 -9.77 -8.55
C ASP A 176 -8.07 -9.21 -7.13
N ALA A 177 -9.01 -8.28 -6.97
CA ALA A 177 -9.27 -7.60 -5.71
C ALA A 177 -10.00 -8.49 -4.67
N TYR A 178 -10.45 -9.67 -5.08
CA TYR A 178 -11.26 -10.57 -4.26
C TYR A 178 -10.67 -11.99 -4.16
N LEU A 179 -9.48 -12.21 -4.68
CA LEU A 179 -8.77 -13.48 -4.61
C LEU A 179 -7.53 -13.31 -3.72
N GLY A 180 -7.67 -13.70 -2.47
CA GLY A 180 -6.58 -13.70 -1.50
C GLY A 180 -6.79 -14.76 -0.43
N GLY A 181 -5.83 -14.91 0.46
CA GLY A 181 -5.84 -15.93 1.53
C GLY A 181 -7.07 -15.83 2.43
N GLU A 182 -7.51 -14.63 2.80
CA GLU A 182 -8.70 -14.40 3.62
C GLU A 182 -9.97 -14.84 2.90
N ASN A 183 -10.09 -14.57 1.59
CA ASN A 183 -11.23 -14.99 0.81
C ASN A 183 -11.31 -16.52 0.71
N LEU A 184 -10.16 -17.19 0.53
CA LEU A 184 -10.10 -18.66 0.55
C LEU A 184 -10.48 -19.21 1.92
N LEU A 185 -10.01 -18.58 3.00
CA LEU A 185 -10.37 -18.98 4.36
C LEU A 185 -11.89 -18.83 4.63
N GLU A 186 -12.49 -17.73 4.19
CA GLU A 186 -13.94 -17.51 4.27
C GLU A 186 -14.72 -18.58 3.51
N LEU A 187 -14.28 -18.93 2.29
CA LEU A 187 -14.91 -19.99 1.49
C LEU A 187 -14.80 -21.36 2.19
N LEU A 188 -13.63 -21.70 2.71
CA LEU A 188 -13.42 -22.95 3.45
C LEU A 188 -14.27 -23.00 4.72
N ALA A 189 -14.33 -21.91 5.49
CA ALA A 189 -15.15 -21.81 6.68
C ALA A 189 -16.64 -22.01 6.34
N PHE A 190 -17.09 -21.44 5.23
CA PHE A 190 -18.47 -21.59 4.75
C PHE A 190 -18.79 -23.03 4.33
N GLU A 191 -17.86 -23.74 3.66
CA GLU A 191 -18.04 -25.16 3.33
C GLU A 191 -18.13 -26.02 4.59
N VAL A 192 -17.25 -25.78 5.58
CA VAL A 192 -17.30 -26.46 6.88
C VAL A 192 -18.64 -26.19 7.59
N PHE A 193 -19.09 -24.93 7.60
CA PHE A 193 -20.40 -24.57 8.18
C PHE A 193 -21.55 -25.31 7.50
N LYS A 194 -21.59 -25.35 6.17
CA LYS A 194 -22.62 -26.09 5.41
C LYS A 194 -22.63 -27.58 5.75
N ALA A 195 -21.43 -28.18 5.79
CA ALA A 195 -21.30 -29.60 6.10
C ALA A 195 -21.78 -29.97 7.53
N ASN A 196 -21.73 -29.04 8.46
CA ASN A 196 -22.08 -29.22 9.88
C ASN A 196 -23.37 -28.48 10.29
N SER A 197 -24.14 -27.95 9.36
CA SER A 197 -25.31 -27.13 9.63
C SER A 197 -26.37 -27.79 10.50
N SER A 198 -26.49 -29.11 10.47
CA SER A 198 -27.41 -29.89 11.30
C SER A 198 -27.02 -29.97 12.78
N VAL A 199 -25.74 -29.78 13.08
CA VAL A 199 -25.16 -29.83 14.44
C VAL A 199 -25.14 -28.44 15.09
N LEU A 200 -25.13 -27.39 14.28
CA LEU A 200 -25.00 -25.98 14.69
C LEU A 200 -26.34 -25.27 14.87
N ARG A 201 -27.47 -26.00 14.79
CA ARG A 201 -28.83 -25.51 15.02
C ARG A 201 -29.28 -25.68 16.46
#